data_65dcfffe3251e5ab53db9e9306888210
#
_entry.id   65dcfffe3251e5ab53db9e9306888210
#
_cell.length_a   1.000
_cell.length_b   1.000
_cell.length_c   1.000
_cell.angle_alpha   90.00
_cell.angle_beta   90.00
_cell.angle_gamma   90.00
#
_symmetry.space_group_name_H-M   'P 1'
#
loop_
_entity.id
_entity.type
_entity.pdbx_description
1 polymer ?
#
loop_
_entity_poly.entity_id
_entity_poly.type
_entity_poly.pdbx_seq_one_letter_code
_entity_poly.pdbx_strand_id
1 'polypeptide(L)'
;MSMSDGVLYEIAMTLLPGIGDISGKKFVQYCGSAEAVFKETRKSLEKISGMREASIEAICKPKEYLKRAEEEIDFVEKNGIQPLFFLDSDYPRRLLQCDDGPMMLYYKGKANLNANRVVAIVGTRNITEYGKENCNQLVEDLKDDNVLIVSGLAYGVDTCAHKASVKNGIPTVGVMGCGMQQIYPAPNKKLASEMIEQGGGILTECISGTQPDRENFPRRNRIIAGMADAVVVIESAMKGGSLITADLANSYNRDVFAYPGRVMDLYSQGCNYLIRTNRAHLMESVLNLRYIMRWDSESKSEKQTALFREFTAEEKLVMDCFGSSALVNLDDIIVKTELPTTKSATILLTLEFDGVLMALPGKRYQKC
;
A
#
# COMPACT_ATOMS: atom_id res chain seq x y z
N MET A 1 9.39 -19.75 -17.22
CA MET A 1 8.83 -20.56 -16.11
C MET A 1 7.33 -20.56 -16.32
N SER A 2 6.69 -21.71 -16.50
CA SER A 2 5.22 -21.76 -16.55
C SER A 2 4.69 -21.35 -15.17
N MET A 3 3.63 -20.52 -15.13
CA MET A 3 2.95 -20.18 -13.89
C MET A 3 2.46 -21.46 -13.20
N SER A 4 2.51 -21.50 -11.88
CA SER A 4 2.08 -22.65 -11.10
C SER A 4 0.58 -22.90 -11.25
N ASP A 5 0.14 -24.15 -11.11
CA ASP A 5 -1.30 -24.52 -11.11
C ASP A 5 -2.12 -23.71 -10.11
N GLY A 6 -1.49 -23.19 -9.05
CA GLY A 6 -2.13 -22.33 -8.05
C GLY A 6 -2.72 -21.05 -8.63
N VAL A 7 -1.98 -20.37 -9.52
CA VAL A 7 -2.40 -19.09 -10.15
C VAL A 7 -3.68 -19.28 -10.98
N LEU A 8 -3.88 -20.45 -11.59
CA LEU A 8 -5.09 -20.77 -12.33
C LEU A 8 -6.34 -20.64 -11.44
N TYR A 9 -6.30 -21.26 -10.27
CA TYR A 9 -7.43 -21.23 -9.33
C TYR A 9 -7.59 -19.86 -8.68
N GLU A 10 -6.50 -19.13 -8.43
CA GLU A 10 -6.53 -17.78 -7.89
C GLU A 10 -7.22 -16.80 -8.83
N ILE A 11 -6.90 -16.86 -10.13
CA ILE A 11 -7.60 -16.07 -11.14
C ILE A 11 -9.05 -16.53 -11.27
N ALA A 12 -9.32 -17.85 -11.34
CA ALA A 12 -10.66 -18.38 -11.46
C ALA A 12 -11.56 -17.95 -10.29
N MET A 13 -11.03 -17.83 -9.07
CA MET A 13 -11.77 -17.32 -7.90
C MET A 13 -12.36 -15.92 -8.13
N THR A 14 -11.63 -15.05 -8.84
CA THR A 14 -12.10 -13.67 -9.12
C THR A 14 -13.23 -13.62 -10.16
N LEU A 15 -13.43 -14.70 -10.89
CA LEU A 15 -14.44 -14.81 -11.96
C LEU A 15 -15.77 -15.40 -11.48
N LEU A 16 -15.79 -15.97 -10.26
CA LEU A 16 -16.98 -16.66 -9.76
C LEU A 16 -18.12 -15.68 -9.45
N PRO A 17 -19.34 -15.96 -9.91
CA PRO A 17 -20.50 -15.10 -9.70
C PRO A 17 -20.83 -15.03 -8.19
N GLY A 18 -21.15 -13.81 -7.72
CA GLY A 18 -21.56 -13.58 -6.33
C GLY A 18 -20.42 -13.66 -5.30
N ILE A 19 -19.18 -13.88 -5.73
CA ILE A 19 -17.98 -13.80 -4.90
C ILE A 19 -17.29 -12.45 -5.18
N GLY A 20 -17.28 -11.60 -4.15
CA GLY A 20 -16.50 -10.36 -4.14
C GLY A 20 -15.20 -10.55 -3.35
N ASP A 21 -14.36 -9.53 -3.33
CA ASP A 21 -13.05 -9.58 -2.66
C ASP A 21 -13.14 -10.01 -1.19
N ILE A 22 -14.09 -9.46 -0.41
CA ILE A 22 -14.26 -9.78 1.01
C ILE A 22 -14.65 -11.25 1.21
N SER A 23 -15.64 -11.73 0.48
CA SER A 23 -16.12 -13.11 0.61
C SER A 23 -15.11 -14.12 0.07
N GLY A 24 -14.47 -13.81 -1.05
CA GLY A 24 -13.47 -14.67 -1.67
C GLY A 24 -12.26 -14.88 -0.77
N LYS A 25 -11.72 -13.81 -0.15
CA LYS A 25 -10.63 -13.93 0.85
C LYS A 25 -11.03 -14.84 2.01
N LYS A 26 -12.26 -14.70 2.54
CA LYS A 26 -12.77 -15.57 3.61
C LYS A 26 -12.84 -17.04 3.19
N PHE A 27 -13.29 -17.31 1.95
CA PHE A 27 -13.39 -18.69 1.46
C PHE A 27 -12.01 -19.31 1.27
N VAL A 28 -11.07 -18.57 0.71
CA VAL A 28 -9.68 -19.02 0.58
C VAL A 28 -9.05 -19.27 1.94
N GLN A 29 -9.25 -18.39 2.92
CA GLN A 29 -8.75 -18.57 4.28
C GLN A 29 -9.38 -19.78 4.98
N TYR A 30 -10.69 -20.04 4.76
CA TYR A 30 -11.39 -21.18 5.34
C TYR A 30 -10.91 -22.51 4.76
N CYS A 31 -10.72 -22.61 3.45
CA CYS A 31 -10.29 -23.82 2.77
C CYS A 31 -8.76 -24.00 2.72
N GLY A 32 -7.99 -22.94 3.01
CA GLY A 32 -6.53 -22.93 3.01
C GLY A 32 -5.87 -22.45 1.72
N SER A 33 -6.54 -22.59 0.56
CA SER A 33 -6.06 -22.06 -0.73
C SER A 33 -7.21 -21.87 -1.73
N ALA A 34 -6.97 -21.13 -2.81
CA ALA A 34 -7.93 -21.00 -3.92
C ALA A 34 -8.22 -22.38 -4.54
N GLU A 35 -7.20 -23.19 -4.78
CA GLU A 35 -7.36 -24.55 -5.31
C GLU A 35 -8.22 -25.43 -4.41
N ALA A 36 -8.04 -25.36 -3.09
CA ALA A 36 -8.81 -26.12 -2.12
C ALA A 36 -10.30 -25.76 -2.18
N VAL A 37 -10.66 -24.49 -2.42
CA VAL A 37 -12.06 -24.07 -2.61
C VAL A 37 -12.71 -24.84 -3.77
N PHE A 38 -12.01 -24.99 -4.90
CA PHE A 38 -12.53 -25.71 -6.08
C PHE A 38 -12.55 -27.25 -5.89
N LYS A 39 -11.83 -27.78 -4.93
CA LYS A 39 -11.81 -29.21 -4.59
C LYS A 39 -12.82 -29.58 -3.51
N GLU A 40 -13.46 -28.60 -2.87
CA GLU A 40 -14.43 -28.85 -1.81
C GLU A 40 -15.72 -29.49 -2.33
N THR A 41 -16.33 -30.32 -1.45
CA THR A 41 -17.64 -30.92 -1.76
C THR A 41 -18.75 -29.85 -1.63
N ARG A 42 -19.83 -30.03 -2.40
CA ARG A 42 -21.02 -29.17 -2.29
C ARG A 42 -21.50 -29.02 -0.85
N LYS A 43 -21.55 -30.12 -0.10
CA LYS A 43 -21.98 -30.15 1.32
C LYS A 43 -21.07 -29.31 2.24
N SER A 44 -19.77 -29.28 1.94
CA SER A 44 -18.81 -28.41 2.68
C SER A 44 -19.04 -26.95 2.34
N LEU A 45 -19.20 -26.64 1.06
CA LEU A 45 -19.44 -25.28 0.58
C LEU A 45 -20.73 -24.66 1.15
N GLU A 46 -21.81 -25.44 1.23
CA GLU A 46 -23.11 -25.04 1.83
C GLU A 46 -22.99 -24.63 3.31
N LYS A 47 -21.97 -25.13 4.02
CA LYS A 47 -21.73 -24.78 5.44
C LYS A 47 -20.95 -23.48 5.61
N ILE A 48 -20.33 -22.96 4.54
CA ILE A 48 -19.53 -21.75 4.63
C ILE A 48 -20.46 -20.54 4.64
N SER A 49 -20.45 -19.81 5.74
CA SER A 49 -21.30 -18.63 5.91
C SER A 49 -21.04 -17.57 4.84
N GLY A 50 -22.08 -17.12 4.17
CA GLY A 50 -22.02 -16.08 3.12
C GLY A 50 -21.78 -16.62 1.70
N MET A 51 -21.62 -17.93 1.50
CA MET A 51 -21.55 -18.52 0.18
C MET A 51 -22.97 -18.64 -0.42
N ARG A 52 -23.13 -18.16 -1.63
CA ARG A 52 -24.42 -18.15 -2.34
C ARG A 52 -24.55 -19.38 -3.24
N GLU A 53 -25.78 -19.84 -3.49
CA GLU A 53 -26.06 -20.99 -4.35
C GLU A 53 -25.41 -20.88 -5.74
N ALA A 54 -25.46 -19.69 -6.36
CA ALA A 54 -24.82 -19.44 -7.66
C ALA A 54 -23.30 -19.63 -7.61
N SER A 55 -22.67 -19.27 -6.50
CA SER A 55 -21.22 -19.46 -6.28
C SER A 55 -20.90 -20.94 -6.10
N ILE A 56 -21.72 -21.67 -5.32
CA ILE A 56 -21.56 -23.12 -5.12
C ILE A 56 -21.67 -23.86 -6.45
N GLU A 57 -22.69 -23.52 -7.25
CA GLU A 57 -22.88 -24.14 -8.55
C GLU A 57 -21.71 -23.86 -9.50
N ALA A 58 -21.19 -22.64 -9.51
CA ALA A 58 -20.02 -22.27 -10.31
C ALA A 58 -18.75 -23.01 -9.88
N ILE A 59 -18.53 -23.19 -8.56
CA ILE A 59 -17.41 -23.97 -8.04
C ILE A 59 -17.55 -25.46 -8.39
N CYS A 60 -18.76 -26.03 -8.30
CA CYS A 60 -19.01 -27.43 -8.67
C CYS A 60 -18.93 -27.68 -10.20
N LYS A 61 -19.06 -26.64 -11.02
CA LYS A 61 -18.97 -26.71 -12.49
C LYS A 61 -17.94 -25.71 -13.03
N PRO A 62 -16.65 -25.80 -12.66
CA PRO A 62 -15.67 -24.73 -12.83
C PRO A 62 -15.14 -24.58 -14.26
N LYS A 63 -15.50 -25.45 -15.20
CA LYS A 63 -14.87 -25.56 -16.53
C LYS A 63 -14.78 -24.24 -17.29
N GLU A 64 -15.83 -23.42 -17.27
CA GLU A 64 -15.87 -22.13 -17.96
C GLU A 64 -14.92 -21.10 -17.30
N TYR A 65 -14.93 -21.04 -15.96
CA TYR A 65 -14.10 -20.13 -15.20
C TYR A 65 -12.62 -20.49 -15.28
N LEU A 66 -12.29 -21.78 -15.23
CA LEU A 66 -10.93 -22.28 -15.40
C LEU A 66 -10.42 -21.99 -16.81
N LYS A 67 -11.23 -22.24 -17.86
CA LYS A 67 -10.86 -21.90 -19.24
C LYS A 67 -10.57 -20.40 -19.38
N ARG A 68 -11.43 -19.53 -18.81
CA ARG A 68 -11.20 -18.07 -18.87
C ARG A 68 -9.94 -17.67 -18.09
N ALA A 69 -9.65 -18.35 -16.99
CA ALA A 69 -8.42 -18.14 -16.23
C ALA A 69 -7.16 -18.59 -17.01
N GLU A 70 -7.22 -19.70 -17.76
CA GLU A 70 -6.14 -20.12 -18.69
C GLU A 70 -5.89 -19.03 -19.76
N GLU A 71 -6.95 -18.50 -20.37
CA GLU A 71 -6.82 -17.39 -21.33
C GLU A 71 -6.18 -16.13 -20.70
N GLU A 72 -6.44 -15.88 -19.42
CA GLU A 72 -5.82 -14.77 -18.69
C GLU A 72 -4.35 -15.04 -18.38
N ILE A 73 -3.99 -16.27 -18.03
CA ILE A 73 -2.58 -16.67 -17.82
C ILE A 73 -1.78 -16.47 -19.12
N ASP A 74 -2.29 -16.94 -20.26
CA ASP A 74 -1.66 -16.72 -21.56
C ASP A 74 -1.47 -15.23 -21.86
N PHE A 75 -2.48 -14.41 -21.53
CA PHE A 75 -2.40 -12.96 -21.72
C PHE A 75 -1.33 -12.31 -20.84
N VAL A 76 -1.28 -12.64 -19.54
CA VAL A 76 -0.32 -12.01 -18.62
C VAL A 76 1.10 -12.45 -18.91
N GLU A 77 1.35 -13.73 -19.25
CA GLU A 77 2.67 -14.23 -19.65
C GLU A 77 3.16 -13.54 -20.93
N LYS A 78 2.32 -13.48 -21.97
CA LYS A 78 2.65 -12.83 -23.24
C LYS A 78 3.00 -11.36 -23.09
N ASN A 79 2.38 -10.66 -22.13
CA ASN A 79 2.54 -9.22 -21.94
C ASN A 79 3.53 -8.85 -20.83
N GLY A 80 4.17 -9.82 -20.16
CA GLY A 80 5.07 -9.58 -19.03
C GLY A 80 4.37 -8.89 -17.87
N ILE A 81 3.14 -9.33 -17.56
CA ILE A 81 2.34 -8.86 -16.43
C ILE A 81 2.47 -9.87 -15.30
N GLN A 82 2.62 -9.39 -14.08
CA GLN A 82 2.69 -10.21 -12.88
C GLN A 82 1.30 -10.20 -12.21
N PRO A 83 0.62 -11.35 -12.12
CA PRO A 83 -0.53 -11.47 -11.23
C PRO A 83 -0.03 -11.53 -9.79
N LEU A 84 -0.71 -10.82 -8.90
CA LEU A 84 -0.39 -10.73 -7.46
C LEU A 84 -1.65 -11.10 -6.68
N PHE A 85 -1.65 -12.27 -6.10
CA PHE A 85 -2.72 -12.71 -5.23
C PHE A 85 -2.51 -12.17 -3.82
N PHE A 86 -3.58 -11.99 -3.03
CA PHE A 86 -3.49 -11.36 -1.71
C PHE A 86 -2.65 -12.16 -0.69
N LEU A 87 -2.29 -13.40 -0.99
CA LEU A 87 -1.40 -14.24 -0.19
C LEU A 87 0.07 -14.15 -0.63
N ASP A 88 0.37 -13.50 -1.75
CA ASP A 88 1.73 -13.37 -2.26
C ASP A 88 2.53 -12.35 -1.45
N SER A 89 3.82 -12.61 -1.28
CA SER A 89 4.75 -11.71 -0.57
C SER A 89 4.88 -10.33 -1.20
N ASP A 90 4.73 -10.25 -2.53
CA ASP A 90 4.84 -9.03 -3.31
C ASP A 90 3.54 -8.24 -3.41
N TYR A 91 2.43 -8.81 -2.92
CA TYR A 91 1.16 -8.09 -2.85
C TYR A 91 1.30 -6.86 -1.91
N PRO A 92 0.69 -5.70 -2.25
CA PRO A 92 0.79 -4.50 -1.42
C PRO A 92 0.25 -4.72 -0.01
N ARG A 93 1.14 -4.76 0.99
CA ARG A 93 0.79 -5.06 2.40
C ARG A 93 -0.23 -4.08 2.97
N ARG A 94 -0.21 -2.82 2.52
CA ARG A 94 -1.17 -1.80 2.94
C ARG A 94 -2.61 -2.15 2.51
N LEU A 95 -2.78 -2.79 1.35
CA LEU A 95 -4.09 -3.28 0.90
C LEU A 95 -4.60 -4.49 1.68
N LEU A 96 -3.72 -5.28 2.32
CA LEU A 96 -4.16 -6.36 3.22
C LEU A 96 -4.87 -5.83 4.47
N GLN A 97 -4.59 -4.57 4.84
CA GLN A 97 -5.23 -3.89 5.98
C GLN A 97 -6.61 -3.31 5.62
N CYS A 98 -6.98 -3.34 4.34
CA CYS A 98 -8.27 -2.87 3.84
C CYS A 98 -9.18 -4.06 3.61
N ASP A 99 -10.35 -4.09 4.27
CA ASP A 99 -11.31 -5.21 4.17
C ASP A 99 -11.69 -5.50 2.71
N ASP A 100 -11.91 -4.44 1.94
CA ASP A 100 -12.31 -4.48 0.53
C ASP A 100 -11.14 -4.44 -0.46
N GLY A 101 -9.90 -4.62 0.01
CA GLY A 101 -8.73 -4.76 -0.88
C GLY A 101 -8.94 -5.90 -1.89
N PRO A 102 -8.52 -5.76 -3.16
CA PRO A 102 -8.75 -6.79 -4.17
C PRO A 102 -8.07 -8.12 -3.84
N MET A 103 -8.68 -9.25 -4.22
CA MET A 103 -8.05 -10.56 -4.09
C MET A 103 -6.87 -10.71 -5.04
N MET A 104 -6.99 -10.16 -6.24
CA MET A 104 -6.01 -10.27 -7.31
C MET A 104 -5.69 -8.89 -7.87
N LEU A 105 -4.44 -8.65 -8.12
CA LEU A 105 -3.92 -7.50 -8.84
C LEU A 105 -3.08 -7.98 -10.03
N TYR A 106 -3.12 -7.22 -11.09
CA TYR A 106 -2.25 -7.39 -12.25
C TYR A 106 -1.27 -6.23 -12.29
N TYR A 107 0.02 -6.53 -12.27
CA TYR A 107 1.08 -5.52 -12.19
C TYR A 107 2.05 -5.64 -13.37
N LYS A 108 2.38 -4.51 -13.97
CA LYS A 108 3.44 -4.42 -14.96
C LYS A 108 4.37 -3.27 -14.62
N GLY A 109 5.57 -3.60 -14.17
CA GLY A 109 6.55 -2.60 -13.76
C GLY A 109 7.68 -3.19 -12.94
N LYS A 110 8.47 -2.31 -12.32
CA LYS A 110 9.64 -2.67 -11.50
C LYS A 110 9.62 -2.01 -10.12
N ALA A 111 8.63 -1.14 -9.82
CA ALA A 111 8.55 -0.49 -8.52
C ALA A 111 8.28 -1.51 -7.42
N ASN A 112 8.92 -1.31 -6.27
CA ASN A 112 8.56 -2.03 -5.06
C ASN A 112 7.22 -1.50 -4.52
N LEU A 113 6.15 -2.26 -4.68
CA LEU A 113 4.81 -1.89 -4.20
C LEU A 113 4.72 -1.83 -2.67
N ASN A 114 5.70 -2.42 -1.99
CA ASN A 114 5.89 -2.39 -0.54
C ASN A 114 6.99 -1.41 -0.09
N ALA A 115 7.21 -0.32 -0.86
CA ALA A 115 8.12 0.75 -0.48
C ALA A 115 7.79 1.29 0.93
N ASN A 116 8.82 1.74 1.66
CA ASN A 116 8.66 2.23 3.03
C ASN A 116 7.73 3.43 3.12
N ARG A 117 7.72 4.29 2.09
CA ARG A 117 6.89 5.49 2.00
C ARG A 117 6.11 5.49 0.70
N VAL A 118 4.79 5.55 0.78
CA VAL A 118 3.91 5.58 -0.39
C VAL A 118 2.97 6.76 -0.29
N VAL A 119 3.02 7.67 -1.26
CA VAL A 119 2.17 8.86 -1.34
C VAL A 119 1.23 8.73 -2.53
N ALA A 120 -0.07 8.80 -2.28
CA ALA A 120 -1.05 8.96 -3.34
C ALA A 120 -1.27 10.44 -3.64
N ILE A 121 -1.20 10.84 -4.91
CA ILE A 121 -1.49 12.21 -5.36
C ILE A 121 -2.72 12.15 -6.25
N VAL A 122 -3.79 12.85 -5.86
CA VAL A 122 -5.08 12.82 -6.54
C VAL A 122 -5.66 14.22 -6.71
N GLY A 123 -6.61 14.37 -7.64
CA GLY A 123 -7.28 15.65 -7.82
C GLY A 123 -8.20 15.72 -9.03
N THR A 124 -8.53 16.95 -9.41
CA THR A 124 -9.39 17.24 -10.55
C THR A 124 -8.78 16.81 -11.88
N ARG A 125 -9.64 16.41 -12.83
CA ARG A 125 -9.22 16.18 -14.23
C ARG A 125 -8.92 17.47 -14.99
N ASN A 126 -9.38 18.61 -14.48
CA ASN A 126 -9.19 19.95 -15.04
C ASN A 126 -8.27 20.79 -14.13
N ILE A 127 -7.02 20.37 -14.04
CA ILE A 127 -6.01 21.02 -13.21
C ILE A 127 -5.74 22.44 -13.68
N THR A 128 -5.68 23.40 -12.73
CA THR A 128 -5.30 24.80 -13.01
C THR A 128 -3.78 24.97 -13.01
N GLU A 129 -3.28 26.16 -13.40
CA GLU A 129 -1.84 26.46 -13.29
C GLU A 129 -1.39 26.40 -11.83
N TYR A 130 -2.17 26.93 -10.87
CA TYR A 130 -1.91 26.82 -9.45
C TYR A 130 -1.79 25.35 -9.00
N GLY A 131 -2.71 24.49 -9.44
CA GLY A 131 -2.64 23.06 -9.14
C GLY A 131 -1.42 22.37 -9.75
N LYS A 132 -1.00 22.78 -10.98
CA LYS A 132 0.21 22.24 -11.62
C LYS A 132 1.48 22.66 -10.87
N GLU A 133 1.57 23.91 -10.46
CA GLU A 133 2.70 24.42 -9.67
C GLU A 133 2.82 23.64 -8.36
N ASN A 134 1.74 23.53 -7.58
CA ASN A 134 1.75 22.78 -6.33
C ASN A 134 2.08 21.29 -6.53
N CYS A 135 1.53 20.66 -7.57
CA CYS A 135 1.80 19.25 -7.86
C CYS A 135 3.27 19.02 -8.24
N ASN A 136 3.83 19.87 -9.09
CA ASN A 136 5.23 19.78 -9.51
C ASN A 136 6.17 20.02 -8.33
N GLN A 137 5.91 21.08 -7.53
CA GLN A 137 6.72 21.40 -6.37
C GLN A 137 6.69 20.28 -5.32
N LEU A 138 5.49 19.73 -5.01
CA LEU A 138 5.37 18.60 -4.10
C LEU A 138 6.21 17.42 -4.55
N VAL A 139 6.11 17.03 -5.82
CA VAL A 139 6.86 15.88 -6.34
C VAL A 139 8.37 16.15 -6.34
N GLU A 140 8.80 17.36 -6.69
CA GLU A 140 10.20 17.76 -6.64
C GLU A 140 10.75 17.69 -5.22
N ASP A 141 10.01 18.21 -4.25
CA ASP A 141 10.39 18.22 -2.83
C ASP A 141 10.45 16.79 -2.22
N LEU A 142 9.67 15.85 -2.76
CA LEU A 142 9.67 14.44 -2.33
C LEU A 142 10.83 13.61 -2.91
N LYS A 143 11.67 14.18 -3.76
CA LYS A 143 12.73 13.45 -4.48
C LYS A 143 13.68 12.69 -3.56
N ASP A 144 14.04 13.29 -2.44
CA ASP A 144 15.02 12.72 -1.51
C ASP A 144 14.39 11.86 -0.40
N ASP A 145 13.07 11.72 -0.39
CA ASP A 145 12.34 10.97 0.65
C ASP A 145 12.20 9.47 0.36
N ASN A 146 12.74 8.98 -0.76
CA ASN A 146 12.63 7.59 -1.20
C ASN A 146 11.18 7.07 -1.21
N VAL A 147 10.30 7.85 -1.81
CA VAL A 147 8.86 7.56 -1.87
C VAL A 147 8.48 6.83 -3.17
N LEU A 148 7.42 6.03 -3.09
CA LEU A 148 6.65 5.58 -4.24
C LEU A 148 5.43 6.50 -4.41
N ILE A 149 5.27 7.08 -5.59
CA ILE A 149 4.07 7.89 -5.90
C ILE A 149 3.03 7.00 -6.57
N VAL A 150 1.79 7.05 -6.08
CA VAL A 150 0.64 6.31 -6.63
C VAL A 150 -0.42 7.29 -7.09
N SER A 151 -0.99 7.08 -8.27
CA SER A 151 -2.13 7.85 -8.76
C SER A 151 -2.97 7.06 -9.76
N GLY A 152 -4.02 7.67 -10.30
CA GLY A 152 -5.00 6.97 -11.12
C GLY A 152 -4.76 6.99 -12.62
N LEU A 153 -3.69 7.56 -13.11
CA LEU A 153 -3.40 7.71 -14.54
C LEU A 153 -4.47 8.51 -15.32
N ALA A 154 -5.41 9.19 -14.64
CA ALA A 154 -6.45 10.02 -15.25
C ALA A 154 -5.88 11.34 -15.80
N TYR A 155 -6.70 12.12 -16.51
CA TYR A 155 -6.34 13.48 -16.87
C TYR A 155 -6.13 14.37 -15.65
N GLY A 156 -5.49 15.52 -15.83
CA GLY A 156 -5.31 16.55 -14.81
C GLY A 156 -4.24 16.22 -13.80
N VAL A 157 -4.59 16.20 -12.52
CA VAL A 157 -3.64 16.01 -11.41
C VAL A 157 -2.88 14.69 -11.52
N ASP A 158 -3.56 13.60 -11.82
CA ASP A 158 -2.90 12.27 -11.92
C ASP A 158 -1.80 12.28 -13.00
N THR A 159 -2.13 12.80 -14.20
CA THR A 159 -1.15 12.96 -15.28
C THR A 159 -0.01 13.88 -14.89
N CYS A 160 -0.31 14.98 -14.18
CA CYS A 160 0.71 15.93 -13.71
C CYS A 160 1.66 15.25 -12.72
N ALA A 161 1.13 14.55 -11.74
CA ALA A 161 1.91 13.82 -10.72
C ALA A 161 2.85 12.77 -11.36
N HIS A 162 2.33 11.94 -12.28
CA HIS A 162 3.16 10.96 -12.97
C HIS A 162 4.26 11.59 -13.84
N LYS A 163 3.94 12.67 -14.59
CA LYS A 163 4.95 13.40 -15.38
C LYS A 163 6.04 14.01 -14.50
N ALA A 164 5.66 14.64 -13.40
CA ALA A 164 6.60 15.21 -12.44
C ALA A 164 7.48 14.11 -11.81
N SER A 165 6.90 12.94 -11.47
CA SER A 165 7.64 11.81 -10.94
C SER A 165 8.67 11.27 -11.93
N VAL A 166 8.28 11.06 -13.19
CA VAL A 166 9.18 10.64 -14.28
C VAL A 166 10.31 11.64 -14.45
N LYS A 167 9.99 12.95 -14.51
CA LYS A 167 10.98 14.03 -14.65
C LYS A 167 12.01 14.04 -13.50
N ASN A 168 11.58 13.74 -12.27
CA ASN A 168 12.43 13.77 -11.08
C ASN A 168 13.05 12.40 -10.73
N GLY A 169 12.82 11.35 -11.54
CA GLY A 169 13.35 10.00 -11.30
C GLY A 169 12.73 9.30 -10.10
N ILE A 170 11.52 9.70 -9.68
CA ILE A 170 10.78 9.08 -8.58
C ILE A 170 9.93 7.93 -9.16
N PRO A 171 10.03 6.70 -8.63
CA PRO A 171 9.17 5.61 -9.08
C PRO A 171 7.69 5.95 -8.86
N THR A 172 6.87 5.68 -9.88
CA THR A 172 5.44 5.98 -9.81
C THR A 172 4.59 4.88 -10.41
N VAL A 173 3.45 4.58 -9.78
CA VAL A 173 2.53 3.52 -10.18
C VAL A 173 1.17 4.11 -10.54
N GLY A 174 0.76 3.86 -11.78
CA GLY A 174 -0.56 4.24 -12.28
C GLY A 174 -1.57 3.12 -12.06
N VAL A 175 -2.57 3.33 -11.21
CA VAL A 175 -3.65 2.37 -11.00
C VAL A 175 -4.73 2.60 -12.06
N MET A 176 -5.15 1.55 -12.78
CA MET A 176 -6.14 1.65 -13.86
C MET A 176 -7.49 1.05 -13.45
N GLY A 177 -8.57 1.54 -14.05
CA GLY A 177 -9.92 1.01 -13.89
C GLY A 177 -10.39 0.19 -15.10
N CYS A 178 -9.46 -0.45 -15.82
CA CYS A 178 -9.72 -1.33 -16.96
C CYS A 178 -8.61 -2.36 -17.10
N GLY A 179 -8.81 -3.37 -17.95
CA GLY A 179 -7.78 -4.38 -18.20
C GLY A 179 -6.55 -3.81 -18.94
N MET A 180 -5.41 -4.49 -18.80
CA MET A 180 -4.10 -4.03 -19.32
C MET A 180 -3.93 -4.15 -20.85
N GLN A 181 -4.91 -4.64 -21.59
CA GLN A 181 -4.87 -4.67 -23.05
C GLN A 181 -4.82 -3.25 -23.66
N GLN A 182 -5.20 -2.24 -22.90
CA GLN A 182 -5.18 -0.85 -23.33
C GLN A 182 -4.88 0.10 -22.16
N ILE A 183 -4.24 1.21 -22.48
CA ILE A 183 -4.05 2.31 -21.52
C ILE A 183 -5.19 3.32 -21.70
N TYR A 184 -5.84 3.66 -20.60
CA TYR A 184 -6.89 4.68 -20.59
C TYR A 184 -6.57 5.77 -19.54
N PRO A 185 -6.63 7.05 -19.92
CA PRO A 185 -6.93 7.57 -21.26
C PRO A 185 -5.80 7.34 -22.26
N ALA A 186 -6.13 7.16 -23.53
CA ALA A 186 -5.18 6.85 -24.60
C ALA A 186 -3.99 7.82 -24.73
N PRO A 187 -4.14 9.17 -24.52
CA PRO A 187 -3.00 10.10 -24.53
C PRO A 187 -1.93 9.80 -23.48
N ASN A 188 -2.26 9.11 -22.40
CA ASN A 188 -1.30 8.72 -21.35
C ASN A 188 -0.52 7.44 -21.67
N LYS A 189 -0.70 6.84 -22.87
CA LYS A 189 0.01 5.61 -23.27
C LYS A 189 1.53 5.78 -23.24
N LYS A 190 2.05 6.89 -23.78
CA LYS A 190 3.49 7.19 -23.77
C LYS A 190 3.99 7.37 -22.35
N LEU A 191 3.28 8.13 -21.53
CA LEU A 191 3.61 8.33 -20.12
C LEU A 191 3.67 7.00 -19.35
N ALA A 192 2.69 6.10 -19.55
CA ALA A 192 2.69 4.79 -18.91
C ALA A 192 3.93 3.95 -19.29
N SER A 193 4.39 4.03 -20.54
CA SER A 193 5.63 3.36 -20.96
C SER A 193 6.86 3.97 -20.28
N GLU A 194 6.96 5.30 -20.24
CA GLU A 194 8.06 6.01 -19.56
C GLU A 194 8.10 5.68 -18.05
N MET A 195 6.94 5.59 -17.40
CA MET A 195 6.84 5.18 -15.99
C MET A 195 7.43 3.78 -15.76
N ILE A 196 7.07 2.80 -16.61
CA ILE A 196 7.58 1.43 -16.51
C ILE A 196 9.10 1.39 -16.74
N GLU A 197 9.59 2.09 -17.75
CA GLU A 197 11.01 2.15 -18.11
C GLU A 197 11.87 2.76 -17.00
N GLN A 198 11.34 3.76 -16.29
CA GLN A 198 12.00 4.45 -15.18
C GLN A 198 11.78 3.82 -13.81
N GLY A 199 11.45 2.52 -13.76
CA GLY A 199 11.34 1.79 -12.50
C GLY A 199 10.01 1.95 -11.77
N GLY A 200 9.01 2.59 -12.39
CA GLY A 200 7.62 2.63 -11.94
C GLY A 200 6.80 1.45 -12.47
N GLY A 201 5.49 1.68 -12.70
CA GLY A 201 4.62 0.65 -13.25
C GLY A 201 3.16 1.05 -13.43
N ILE A 202 2.38 0.10 -13.89
CA ILE A 202 0.92 0.18 -13.97
C ILE A 202 0.29 -1.01 -13.25
N LEU A 203 -0.85 -0.78 -12.61
CA LEU A 203 -1.55 -1.73 -11.76
C LEU A 203 -3.04 -1.72 -12.05
N THR A 204 -3.70 -2.87 -12.01
CA THR A 204 -5.17 -2.96 -12.07
C THR A 204 -5.68 -4.20 -11.34
N GLU A 205 -6.94 -4.17 -10.88
CA GLU A 205 -7.66 -5.37 -10.44
C GLU A 205 -8.46 -6.03 -11.59
N CYS A 206 -8.56 -5.37 -12.73
CA CYS A 206 -9.39 -5.80 -13.84
C CYS A 206 -8.66 -6.81 -14.72
N ILE A 207 -9.32 -7.93 -15.04
CA ILE A 207 -8.80 -8.90 -16.01
C ILE A 207 -8.78 -8.32 -17.42
N SER A 208 -8.03 -8.98 -18.31
CA SER A 208 -7.99 -8.64 -19.73
C SER A 208 -9.40 -8.63 -20.36
N GLY A 209 -9.63 -7.73 -21.32
CA GLY A 209 -10.95 -7.55 -21.94
C GLY A 209 -11.86 -6.57 -21.20
N THR A 210 -11.60 -6.26 -19.92
CA THR A 210 -12.38 -5.27 -19.17
C THR A 210 -12.23 -3.89 -19.80
N GLN A 211 -13.34 -3.32 -20.27
CA GLN A 211 -13.38 -1.99 -20.89
C GLN A 211 -13.38 -0.89 -19.81
N PRO A 212 -12.90 0.33 -20.15
CA PRO A 212 -13.05 1.49 -19.29
C PRO A 212 -14.54 1.80 -19.08
N ASP A 213 -15.01 1.70 -17.85
CA ASP A 213 -16.38 2.03 -17.47
C ASP A 213 -16.39 3.06 -16.33
N ARG A 214 -17.48 3.85 -16.27
CA ARG A 214 -17.67 4.88 -15.23
C ARG A 214 -17.71 4.28 -13.83
N GLU A 215 -18.24 3.09 -13.66
CA GLU A 215 -18.34 2.38 -12.38
C GLU A 215 -16.99 1.87 -11.88
N ASN A 216 -16.10 1.51 -12.79
CA ASN A 216 -14.78 0.99 -12.43
C ASN A 216 -13.84 2.07 -11.85
N PHE A 217 -14.02 3.34 -12.20
CA PHE A 217 -13.12 4.41 -11.71
C PHE A 217 -13.28 4.68 -10.21
N PRO A 218 -14.49 4.83 -9.64
CA PRO A 218 -14.65 4.93 -8.18
C PRO A 218 -14.18 3.67 -7.46
N ARG A 219 -14.47 2.49 -8.01
CA ARG A 219 -14.02 1.21 -7.45
C ARG A 219 -12.50 1.13 -7.37
N ARG A 220 -11.80 1.52 -8.44
CA ARG A 220 -10.34 1.58 -8.48
C ARG A 220 -9.74 2.51 -7.41
N ASN A 221 -10.43 3.62 -7.07
CA ASN A 221 -9.90 4.61 -6.14
C ASN A 221 -9.60 4.03 -4.75
N ARG A 222 -10.29 2.96 -4.33
CA ARG A 222 -9.97 2.23 -3.10
C ARG A 222 -8.55 1.63 -3.11
N ILE A 223 -8.07 1.23 -4.28
CA ILE A 223 -6.72 0.69 -4.43
C ILE A 223 -5.69 1.82 -4.26
N ILE A 224 -5.93 2.99 -4.85
CA ILE A 224 -5.06 4.17 -4.69
C ILE A 224 -4.97 4.56 -3.22
N ALA A 225 -6.11 4.72 -2.55
CA ALA A 225 -6.17 5.09 -1.14
C ALA A 225 -5.55 4.01 -0.24
N GLY A 226 -5.86 2.73 -0.50
CA GLY A 226 -5.41 1.62 0.32
C GLY A 226 -3.92 1.31 0.20
N MET A 227 -3.29 1.60 -0.94
CA MET A 227 -1.84 1.43 -1.14
C MET A 227 -0.99 2.50 -0.47
N ALA A 228 -1.57 3.66 -0.13
CA ALA A 228 -0.82 4.81 0.36
C ALA A 228 -0.69 4.85 1.88
N ASP A 229 0.36 5.51 2.37
CA ASP A 229 0.46 5.98 3.74
C ASP A 229 -0.27 7.33 3.89
N ALA A 230 -0.11 8.20 2.89
CA ALA A 230 -0.71 9.52 2.82
C ALA A 230 -1.36 9.76 1.46
N VAL A 231 -2.50 10.44 1.45
CA VAL A 231 -3.20 10.87 0.24
C VAL A 231 -3.20 12.40 0.17
N VAL A 232 -2.61 12.95 -0.89
CA VAL A 232 -2.56 14.40 -1.12
C VAL A 232 -3.55 14.79 -2.21
N VAL A 233 -4.49 15.67 -1.88
CA VAL A 233 -5.47 16.25 -2.80
C VAL A 233 -4.97 17.62 -3.24
N ILE A 234 -4.56 17.74 -4.51
CA ILE A 234 -4.03 18.99 -5.07
C ILE A 234 -5.16 19.99 -5.32
N GLU A 235 -6.18 19.57 -6.06
CA GLU A 235 -7.37 20.38 -6.38
C GLU A 235 -8.58 19.48 -6.48
N SER A 236 -9.73 19.94 -6.02
CA SER A 236 -11.01 19.25 -6.16
C SER A 236 -12.20 20.22 -6.15
N ALA A 237 -13.15 19.98 -7.04
CA ALA A 237 -14.48 20.58 -6.90
C ALA A 237 -15.28 19.84 -5.82
N MET A 238 -16.38 20.45 -5.32
CA MET A 238 -17.27 19.87 -4.28
C MET A 238 -17.89 18.49 -4.63
N LYS A 239 -17.95 18.15 -5.91
CA LYS A 239 -18.43 16.84 -6.41
C LYS A 239 -17.33 16.09 -7.14
N GLY A 240 -16.07 16.34 -6.80
CA GLY A 240 -14.90 15.71 -7.44
C GLY A 240 -14.70 14.27 -6.99
N GLY A 241 -14.27 13.41 -7.92
CA GLY A 241 -13.92 12.00 -7.62
C GLY A 241 -12.76 11.86 -6.62
N SER A 242 -11.88 12.87 -6.51
CA SER A 242 -10.80 12.90 -5.53
C SER A 242 -11.29 12.99 -4.08
N LEU A 243 -12.48 13.56 -3.83
CA LEU A 243 -13.11 13.54 -2.50
C LEU A 243 -13.48 12.11 -2.09
N ILE A 244 -13.93 11.28 -3.03
CA ILE A 244 -14.21 9.85 -2.77
C ILE A 244 -12.92 9.14 -2.35
N THR A 245 -11.80 9.43 -3.01
CA THR A 245 -10.49 8.86 -2.65
C THR A 245 -10.05 9.32 -1.26
N ALA A 246 -10.27 10.59 -0.91
CA ALA A 246 -9.98 11.13 0.40
C ALA A 246 -10.84 10.48 1.51
N ASP A 247 -12.14 10.28 1.24
CA ASP A 247 -13.04 9.61 2.18
C ASP A 247 -12.65 8.13 2.38
N LEU A 248 -12.29 7.42 1.32
CA LEU A 248 -11.75 6.06 1.40
C LEU A 248 -10.45 6.01 2.20
N ALA A 249 -9.53 6.94 1.97
CA ALA A 249 -8.27 7.05 2.72
C ALA A 249 -8.53 7.22 4.23
N ASN A 250 -9.43 8.13 4.59
CA ASN A 250 -9.87 8.31 5.99
C ASN A 250 -10.47 7.02 6.58
N SER A 251 -11.29 6.28 5.81
CA SER A 251 -11.87 5.02 6.27
C SER A 251 -10.84 3.91 6.48
N TYR A 252 -9.71 3.99 5.80
CA TYR A 252 -8.57 3.08 5.96
C TYR A 252 -7.52 3.58 6.96
N ASN A 253 -7.83 4.63 7.72
CA ASN A 253 -6.91 5.29 8.67
C ASN A 253 -5.61 5.76 7.98
N ARG A 254 -5.71 6.30 6.75
CA ARG A 254 -4.61 6.95 6.06
C ARG A 254 -4.69 8.45 6.25
N ASP A 255 -3.55 9.10 6.43
CA ASP A 255 -3.50 10.55 6.54
C ASP A 255 -3.87 11.21 5.20
N VAL A 256 -4.74 12.21 5.26
CA VAL A 256 -5.17 12.96 4.09
C VAL A 256 -4.68 14.39 4.20
N PHE A 257 -4.11 14.92 3.13
CA PHE A 257 -3.64 16.28 3.01
C PHE A 257 -4.36 16.98 1.85
N ALA A 258 -4.61 18.26 1.98
CA ALA A 258 -5.22 19.05 0.91
C ALA A 258 -4.59 20.43 0.80
N TYR A 259 -4.27 20.84 -0.43
CA TYR A 259 -3.81 22.20 -0.69
C TYR A 259 -4.98 23.17 -0.56
N PRO A 260 -4.85 24.23 0.24
CA PRO A 260 -5.87 25.26 0.32
C PRO A 260 -5.87 26.11 -0.96
N GLY A 261 -6.97 26.74 -1.24
CA GLY A 261 -7.07 27.70 -2.33
C GLY A 261 -8.12 28.77 -2.08
N ARG A 262 -8.34 29.65 -3.05
CA ARG A 262 -9.29 30.75 -2.91
C ARG A 262 -10.71 30.21 -2.75
N VAL A 263 -11.50 30.84 -1.88
CA VAL A 263 -12.86 30.38 -1.54
C VAL A 263 -13.78 30.28 -2.74
N MET A 264 -13.61 31.20 -3.72
CA MET A 264 -14.47 31.28 -4.91
C MET A 264 -13.98 30.38 -6.06
N ASP A 265 -12.78 29.83 -5.98
CA ASP A 265 -12.22 28.99 -7.05
C ASP A 265 -12.87 27.60 -7.03
N LEU A 266 -13.48 27.21 -8.14
CA LEU A 266 -14.25 25.97 -8.27
C LEU A 266 -13.47 24.72 -7.81
N TYR A 267 -12.21 24.61 -8.19
CA TYR A 267 -11.37 23.45 -7.88
C TYR A 267 -10.65 23.55 -6.53
N SER A 268 -10.80 24.66 -5.81
CA SER A 268 -10.34 24.80 -4.41
C SER A 268 -11.42 24.43 -3.40
N GLN A 269 -12.70 24.48 -3.78
CA GLN A 269 -13.83 24.30 -2.87
C GLN A 269 -13.80 22.92 -2.20
N GLY A 270 -13.45 21.85 -2.91
CA GLY A 270 -13.37 20.49 -2.36
C GLY A 270 -12.22 20.35 -1.36
N CYS A 271 -11.04 20.89 -1.66
CA CYS A 271 -9.90 20.90 -0.74
C CYS A 271 -10.22 21.70 0.53
N ASN A 272 -10.75 22.93 0.37
CA ASN A 272 -11.17 23.76 1.50
C ASN A 272 -12.26 23.09 2.34
N TYR A 273 -13.17 22.33 1.72
CA TYR A 273 -14.18 21.52 2.44
C TYR A 273 -13.53 20.43 3.27
N LEU A 274 -12.60 19.64 2.73
CA LEU A 274 -11.87 18.59 3.47
C LEU A 274 -11.14 19.18 4.68
N ILE A 275 -10.43 20.30 4.50
CA ILE A 275 -9.71 20.99 5.58
C ILE A 275 -10.70 21.48 6.66
N ARG A 276 -11.75 22.22 6.25
CA ARG A 276 -12.74 22.78 7.17
C ARG A 276 -13.49 21.72 7.99
N THR A 277 -13.67 20.52 7.44
CA THR A 277 -14.37 19.42 8.10
C THR A 277 -13.44 18.46 8.82
N ASN A 278 -12.15 18.81 8.98
CA ASN A 278 -11.12 17.97 9.60
C ASN A 278 -10.96 16.59 8.95
N ARG A 279 -11.21 16.51 7.64
CA ARG A 279 -11.00 15.30 6.83
C ARG A 279 -9.67 15.29 6.10
N ALA A 280 -8.95 16.40 6.12
CA ALA A 280 -7.61 16.55 5.61
C ALA A 280 -6.83 17.57 6.42
N HIS A 281 -5.55 17.31 6.58
CA HIS A 281 -4.59 18.31 7.05
C HIS A 281 -4.39 19.37 5.98
N LEU A 282 -4.30 20.64 6.39
CA LEU A 282 -3.91 21.72 5.49
C LEU A 282 -2.45 21.49 5.06
N MET A 283 -2.19 21.58 3.76
CA MET A 283 -0.86 21.42 3.19
C MET A 283 -0.40 22.69 2.49
N GLU A 284 0.62 23.34 3.02
CA GLU A 284 1.27 24.51 2.42
C GLU A 284 2.57 24.09 1.72
N SER A 285 3.22 23.07 2.23
CA SER A 285 4.47 22.51 1.70
C SER A 285 4.65 21.04 2.10
N VAL A 286 5.64 20.37 1.54
CA VAL A 286 6.03 19.00 1.90
C VAL A 286 6.41 18.85 3.39
N LEU A 287 6.82 19.95 4.04
CA LEU A 287 7.16 19.94 5.46
C LEU A 287 5.97 19.54 6.35
N ASN A 288 4.74 19.94 5.99
CA ASN A 288 3.55 19.54 6.71
C ASN A 288 3.36 18.01 6.64
N LEU A 289 3.58 17.41 5.46
CA LEU A 289 3.51 15.98 5.26
C LEU A 289 4.59 15.27 6.07
N ARG A 290 5.86 15.70 5.95
CA ARG A 290 6.98 15.11 6.70
C ARG A 290 6.75 15.17 8.21
N TYR A 291 6.28 16.30 8.72
CA TYR A 291 6.00 16.48 10.15
C TYR A 291 4.93 15.51 10.67
N ILE A 292 3.77 15.43 9.99
CA ILE A 292 2.65 14.58 10.41
C ILE A 292 3.02 13.09 10.25
N MET A 293 3.65 12.74 9.13
CA MET A 293 4.10 11.37 8.87
C MET A 293 5.36 10.98 9.65
N ARG A 294 5.95 11.91 10.42
CA ARG A 294 7.21 11.73 11.20
C ARG A 294 8.38 11.28 10.33
N TRP A 295 8.46 11.73 9.08
CA TRP A 295 9.54 11.34 8.17
C TRP A 295 10.86 12.07 8.42
N ASP A 296 10.82 13.23 9.09
CA ASP A 296 12.03 13.99 9.45
C ASP A 296 12.90 13.30 10.50
N SER A 297 12.33 12.35 11.26
CA SER A 297 13.06 11.60 12.28
C SER A 297 14.09 10.62 11.70
N GLU A 298 13.95 10.22 10.43
CA GLU A 298 14.89 9.30 9.77
C GLU A 298 16.04 10.02 9.03
N SER A 299 15.85 11.28 8.60
CA SER A 299 16.88 12.07 7.91
C SER A 299 17.89 12.72 8.89
N LYS A 300 17.59 12.73 10.17
CA LYS A 300 18.45 13.15 11.29
C LYS A 300 18.66 12.06 12.35
N SER A 301 18.61 10.82 12.01
CA SER A 301 19.56 9.94 12.61
C SER A 301 20.94 10.26 11.96
N GLU A 302 21.50 11.49 12.15
CA GLU A 302 22.85 11.48 12.66
C GLU A 302 22.87 10.26 13.56
N LYS A 303 23.65 9.23 13.20
CA LYS A 303 24.22 8.34 14.21
C LYS A 303 24.54 9.32 15.32
N GLN A 304 23.69 9.39 16.35
CA GLN A 304 24.19 9.85 17.63
C GLN A 304 25.39 8.96 17.77
N THR A 305 26.52 9.51 17.38
CA THR A 305 27.81 9.00 17.77
C THR A 305 27.57 8.81 19.24
N ALA A 306 27.50 7.53 19.64
CA ALA A 306 27.31 7.18 21.04
C ALA A 306 28.26 8.09 21.73
N LEU A 307 27.75 9.18 22.31
CA LEU A 307 28.51 9.99 23.24
C LEU A 307 29.08 8.93 24.12
N PHE A 308 30.42 8.84 24.20
CA PHE A 308 31.12 7.84 24.96
C PHE A 308 30.58 7.92 26.39
N ARG A 309 29.41 7.27 26.58
CA ARG A 309 28.85 7.12 27.91
C ARG A 309 29.69 6.06 28.56
N GLU A 310 30.37 6.42 29.61
CA GLU A 310 31.01 5.45 30.48
C GLU A 310 29.90 4.67 31.17
N PHE A 311 29.70 3.41 30.74
CA PHE A 311 28.81 2.51 31.44
C PHE A 311 29.29 2.31 32.89
N THR A 312 28.36 2.35 33.80
CA THR A 312 28.64 1.92 35.18
C THR A 312 29.14 0.48 35.22
N ALA A 313 29.75 0.04 36.26
CA ALA A 313 30.22 -1.34 36.40
C ALA A 313 29.07 -2.36 36.22
N GLU A 314 27.89 -2.01 36.71
CA GLU A 314 26.68 -2.87 36.61
C GLU A 314 26.06 -2.88 35.21
N GLU A 315 26.05 -1.74 34.53
CA GLU A 315 25.61 -1.66 33.13
C GLU A 315 26.53 -2.46 32.21
N LYS A 316 27.85 -2.45 32.46
CA LYS A 316 28.81 -3.29 31.73
C LYS A 316 28.52 -4.78 31.90
N LEU A 317 28.22 -5.24 33.13
CA LEU A 317 27.85 -6.62 33.39
C LEU A 317 26.61 -7.03 32.59
N VAL A 318 25.59 -6.14 32.51
CA VAL A 318 24.38 -6.40 31.71
C VAL A 318 24.72 -6.40 30.22
N MET A 319 25.52 -5.46 29.72
CA MET A 319 25.92 -5.39 28.31
C MET A 319 26.79 -6.57 27.88
N ASP A 320 27.61 -7.13 28.77
CA ASP A 320 28.44 -8.32 28.51
C ASP A 320 27.59 -9.58 28.32
N CYS A 321 26.35 -9.62 28.88
CA CYS A 321 25.44 -10.73 28.69
C CYS A 321 24.99 -10.89 27.21
N PHE A 322 25.07 -9.80 26.42
CA PHE A 322 24.65 -9.82 25.00
C PHE A 322 25.72 -10.37 24.05
N GLY A 323 27.01 -10.42 24.44
CA GLY A 323 28.11 -11.05 23.68
C GLY A 323 27.96 -10.97 22.16
N SER A 324 28.01 -12.12 21.47
CA SER A 324 27.70 -12.29 20.04
C SER A 324 26.21 -12.53 19.76
N SER A 325 25.37 -12.68 20.76
CA SER A 325 23.93 -12.92 20.63
C SER A 325 23.19 -11.59 20.56
N ALA A 326 22.47 -11.37 19.45
CA ALA A 326 21.68 -10.14 19.28
C ALA A 326 20.47 -10.06 20.24
N LEU A 327 20.04 -11.18 20.85
CA LEU A 327 18.83 -11.29 21.66
C LEU A 327 19.07 -12.05 22.97
N VAL A 328 18.66 -11.48 24.12
CA VAL A 328 18.83 -12.09 25.44
C VAL A 328 17.54 -11.94 26.26
N ASN A 329 17.17 -12.98 27.06
CA ASN A 329 16.02 -12.92 27.95
C ASN A 329 16.40 -12.26 29.29
N LEU A 330 15.42 -11.65 29.96
CA LEU A 330 15.60 -11.06 31.30
C LEU A 330 16.13 -12.08 32.32
N ASP A 331 15.59 -13.29 32.31
CA ASP A 331 15.98 -14.34 33.25
C ASP A 331 17.44 -14.77 33.06
N ASP A 332 17.93 -14.83 31.82
CA ASP A 332 19.32 -15.13 31.48
C ASP A 332 20.28 -14.02 31.98
N ILE A 333 19.84 -12.76 31.91
CA ILE A 333 20.60 -11.59 32.42
C ILE A 333 20.70 -11.67 33.92
N ILE A 334 19.62 -11.95 34.66
CA ILE A 334 19.61 -12.07 36.11
C ILE A 334 20.54 -13.20 36.55
N VAL A 335 20.47 -14.36 35.90
CA VAL A 335 21.33 -15.51 36.24
C VAL A 335 22.80 -15.23 35.98
N LYS A 336 23.14 -14.58 34.87
CA LYS A 336 24.53 -14.27 34.50
C LYS A 336 25.16 -13.14 35.29
N THR A 337 24.37 -12.13 35.68
CA THR A 337 24.87 -10.95 36.40
C THR A 337 24.81 -11.10 37.91
N GLU A 338 24.07 -12.06 38.44
CA GLU A 338 23.76 -12.27 39.86
C GLU A 338 23.15 -11.02 40.55
N LEU A 339 22.62 -10.07 39.73
CA LEU A 339 21.99 -8.86 40.24
C LEU A 339 20.55 -9.14 40.69
N PRO A 340 20.03 -8.48 41.72
CA PRO A 340 18.60 -8.56 42.08
C PRO A 340 17.70 -8.20 40.91
N THR A 341 16.57 -8.91 40.76
CA THR A 341 15.61 -8.71 39.66
C THR A 341 15.18 -7.26 39.50
N THR A 342 14.90 -6.56 40.60
CA THR A 342 14.52 -5.14 40.59
C THR A 342 15.62 -4.26 40.04
N LYS A 343 16.87 -4.54 40.37
CA LYS A 343 18.03 -3.77 39.91
C LYS A 343 18.31 -4.03 38.43
N SER A 344 18.26 -5.28 37.99
CA SER A 344 18.39 -5.66 36.59
C SER A 344 17.32 -4.98 35.73
N ALA A 345 16.06 -4.96 36.20
CA ALA A 345 14.97 -4.29 35.50
C ALA A 345 15.19 -2.77 35.39
N THR A 346 15.68 -2.12 36.43
CA THR A 346 15.99 -0.68 36.41
C THR A 346 17.11 -0.37 35.43
N ILE A 347 18.18 -1.16 35.42
CA ILE A 347 19.31 -0.98 34.49
C ILE A 347 18.85 -1.18 33.04
N LEU A 348 18.08 -2.23 32.77
CA LEU A 348 17.55 -2.48 31.43
C LEU A 348 16.62 -1.36 30.93
N LEU A 349 15.77 -0.84 31.81
CA LEU A 349 14.91 0.31 31.50
C LEU A 349 15.75 1.57 31.21
N THR A 350 16.80 1.82 31.98
CA THR A 350 17.73 2.95 31.74
C THR A 350 18.41 2.80 30.37
N LEU A 351 18.95 1.62 30.10
CA LEU A 351 19.59 1.32 28.78
C LEU A 351 18.64 1.38 27.60
N GLU A 352 17.35 1.08 27.82
CA GLU A 352 16.31 1.24 26.82
C GLU A 352 15.98 2.72 26.58
N PHE A 353 15.83 3.53 27.61
CA PHE A 353 15.63 4.98 27.48
C PHE A 353 16.81 5.68 26.79
N ASP A 354 18.02 5.19 27.03
CA ASP A 354 19.21 5.71 26.36
C ASP A 354 19.42 5.17 24.94
N GLY A 355 18.48 4.34 24.43
CA GLY A 355 18.55 3.79 23.08
C GLY A 355 19.66 2.76 22.83
N VAL A 356 20.25 2.20 23.90
CA VAL A 356 21.31 1.18 23.85
C VAL A 356 20.70 -0.21 23.65
N LEU A 357 19.54 -0.45 24.26
CA LEU A 357 18.77 -1.69 24.15
C LEU A 357 17.35 -1.40 23.68
N MET A 358 16.74 -2.41 23.09
CA MET A 358 15.32 -2.42 22.70
C MET A 358 14.61 -3.57 23.39
N ALA A 359 13.52 -3.29 24.10
CA ALA A 359 12.66 -4.32 24.68
C ALA A 359 11.77 -4.94 23.61
N LEU A 360 11.64 -6.26 23.63
CA LEU A 360 10.81 -7.05 22.73
C LEU A 360 9.77 -7.87 23.54
N PRO A 361 8.64 -8.25 22.92
CA PRO A 361 7.64 -9.07 23.59
C PRO A 361 8.24 -10.34 24.20
N GLY A 362 7.78 -10.72 25.40
CA GLY A 362 8.27 -11.89 26.13
C GLY A 362 9.51 -11.62 26.99
N LYS A 363 9.70 -10.40 27.51
CA LYS A 363 10.81 -10.00 28.37
C LYS A 363 12.19 -10.25 27.73
N ARG A 364 12.30 -10.02 26.44
CA ARG A 364 13.54 -10.15 25.66
C ARG A 364 14.08 -8.76 25.31
N TYR A 365 15.40 -8.67 25.24
CA TYR A 365 16.10 -7.43 24.93
C TYR A 365 17.08 -7.66 23.78
N GLN A 366 17.27 -6.63 22.95
CA GLN A 366 18.16 -6.64 21.80
C GLN A 366 19.03 -5.37 21.83
N LYS A 367 20.31 -5.47 21.41
CA LYS A 367 21.15 -4.28 21.18
C LYS A 367 20.61 -3.49 19.99
N CYS A 368 20.52 -2.15 20.13
CA CYS A 368 20.15 -1.23 19.06
C CYS A 368 21.29 -1.01 18.06
#